data_9b66a823e69dfcd6fc457a95855fbbf7
#
_entry.id   9b66a823e69dfcd6fc457a95855fbbf7
#
_cell.length_a   1.000
_cell.length_b   1.000
_cell.length_c   1.000
_cell.angle_alpha   90.00
_cell.angle_beta   90.00
_cell.angle_gamma   90.00
#
_symmetry.space_group_name_H-M   'P 1'
#
loop_
_entity.id
_entity.type
_entity.pdbx_description
1 polymer ?
#
loop_
_entity_poly.entity_id
_entity_poly.type
_entity_poly.pdbx_seq_one_letter_code
_entity_poly.pdbx_strand_id
1 'polypeptide(L)'
;MPTTQIIIIAVFIVVAFSFSFLYSKFFSAKGTKEDLYNRIKNTSEQEIKEFYTAEIGDCIKHLKGKEPIAASCLFHAPDTKEHMKNGAKNYLYSLLTLGTVKFRTVYVATPLFLAEDGLHVFELDKYNEVENHYLFDNDRLANAKICPKDNQAGRKQLGENAAFFTLSIPSESGTRELELCTEFYPTQEKYMLYPFNKKLIAAATGRHFLKKLGECFSNLQVRF
;
A
#
# COMPACT_ATOMS: atom_id res chain seq x y z
N MET A 1 2.32 25.37 44.45
CA MET A 1 2.97 25.57 43.13
C MET A 1 3.00 27.06 42.88
N PRO A 2 4.12 27.64 42.47
CA PRO A 2 4.16 29.06 42.10
C PRO A 2 3.25 29.33 40.89
N THR A 3 2.50 30.41 40.94
CA THR A 3 1.49 30.83 39.95
C THR A 3 2.03 30.79 38.51
N THR A 4 3.31 31.05 38.32
CA THR A 4 4.03 31.01 37.03
C THR A 4 4.04 29.62 36.42
N GLN A 5 4.19 28.55 37.18
CA GLN A 5 4.19 27.17 36.69
C GLN A 5 2.81 26.76 36.20
N ILE A 6 1.74 27.20 36.88
CA ILE A 6 0.34 26.91 36.46
C ILE A 6 0.06 27.61 35.12
N ILE A 7 0.52 28.85 34.93
CA ILE A 7 0.32 29.58 33.69
C ILE A 7 1.05 28.87 32.51
N ILE A 8 2.31 28.44 32.73
CA ILE A 8 3.08 27.74 31.70
C ILE A 8 2.38 26.41 31.29
N ILE A 9 1.89 25.65 32.27
CA ILE A 9 1.17 24.40 31.99
C ILE A 9 -0.12 24.68 31.19
N ALA A 10 -0.89 25.70 31.61
CA ALA A 10 -2.12 26.09 30.91
C ALA A 10 -1.86 26.51 29.44
N VAL A 11 -0.82 27.30 29.20
CA VAL A 11 -0.40 27.70 27.84
C VAL A 11 -0.01 26.49 27.02
N PHE A 12 0.77 25.55 27.58
CA PHE A 12 1.18 24.32 26.88
C PHE A 12 -0.02 23.43 26.50
N ILE A 13 -1.01 23.32 27.38
CA ILE A 13 -2.27 22.59 27.12
C ILE A 13 -3.05 23.24 26.00
N VAL A 14 -3.22 24.57 26.02
CA VAL A 14 -3.92 25.31 24.96
C VAL A 14 -3.23 25.17 23.61
N VAL A 15 -1.91 25.27 23.56
CA VAL A 15 -1.11 25.09 22.32
C VAL A 15 -1.24 23.66 21.81
N ALA A 16 -1.14 22.65 22.66
CA ALA A 16 -1.30 21.24 22.29
C ALA A 16 -2.69 20.93 21.75
N PHE A 17 -3.75 21.46 22.41
CA PHE A 17 -5.13 21.33 21.93
C PHE A 17 -5.37 22.06 20.60
N SER A 18 -4.83 23.27 20.45
CA SER A 18 -4.95 24.04 19.21
C SER A 18 -4.21 23.33 18.06
N PHE A 19 -3.03 22.77 18.32
CA PHE A 19 -2.28 21.99 17.33
C PHE A 19 -2.99 20.68 16.97
N SER A 20 -3.55 19.98 17.96
CA SER A 20 -4.36 18.77 17.73
C SER A 20 -5.63 19.08 16.95
N PHE A 21 -6.30 20.19 17.21
CA PHE A 21 -7.50 20.62 16.48
C PHE A 21 -7.19 21.05 15.04
N LEU A 22 -6.11 21.80 14.83
CA LEU A 22 -5.62 22.18 13.50
C LEU A 22 -5.16 20.95 12.71
N TYR A 23 -4.41 20.06 13.35
CA TYR A 23 -3.99 18.80 12.75
C TYR A 23 -5.20 17.95 12.37
N SER A 24 -6.18 17.80 13.26
CA SER A 24 -7.44 17.13 12.98
C SER A 24 -8.20 17.77 11.81
N LYS A 25 -8.27 19.10 11.72
CA LYS A 25 -8.99 19.82 10.68
C LYS A 25 -8.27 19.79 9.32
N PHE A 26 -6.94 19.84 9.30
CA PHE A 26 -6.15 19.84 8.06
C PHE A 26 -5.80 18.44 7.56
N PHE A 27 -5.63 17.46 8.46
CA PHE A 27 -5.21 16.10 8.10
C PHE A 27 -6.34 15.06 8.20
N SER A 28 -7.41 15.30 8.94
CA SER A 28 -8.63 14.50 8.95
C SER A 28 -9.79 15.18 8.24
N ALA A 29 -9.53 15.97 7.21
CA ALA A 29 -10.60 16.32 6.27
C ALA A 29 -11.11 14.99 5.69
N LYS A 30 -11.97 14.32 6.47
CA LYS A 30 -12.77 13.18 6.05
C LYS A 30 -13.71 13.75 4.99
N GLY A 31 -13.26 13.68 3.73
CA GLY A 31 -14.17 13.84 2.62
C GLY A 31 -15.36 12.91 2.86
N THR A 32 -16.55 13.32 2.51
CA THR A 32 -17.71 12.45 2.55
C THR A 32 -17.42 11.22 1.68
N LYS A 33 -18.11 10.09 1.89
CA LYS A 33 -17.96 8.93 0.99
C LYS A 33 -18.17 9.32 -0.47
N GLU A 34 -18.97 10.32 -0.71
CA GLU A 34 -19.30 10.88 -2.01
C GLU A 34 -18.14 11.67 -2.61
N ASP A 35 -17.42 12.47 -1.81
CA ASP A 35 -16.22 13.18 -2.26
C ASP A 35 -15.11 12.21 -2.64
N LEU A 36 -14.93 11.15 -1.85
CA LEU A 36 -13.99 10.07 -2.14
C LEU A 36 -14.35 9.38 -3.46
N TYR A 37 -15.61 9.01 -3.63
CA TYR A 37 -16.09 8.33 -4.83
C TYR A 37 -15.95 9.22 -6.07
N ASN A 38 -16.34 10.48 -5.97
CA ASN A 38 -16.25 11.46 -7.05
C ASN A 38 -14.79 11.73 -7.43
N ARG A 39 -13.88 11.87 -6.46
CA ARG A 39 -12.46 12.07 -6.74
C ARG A 39 -11.85 10.85 -7.43
N ILE A 40 -12.10 9.64 -6.92
CA ILE A 40 -11.63 8.39 -7.55
C ILE A 40 -12.13 8.29 -9.00
N LYS A 41 -13.40 8.58 -9.23
CA LYS A 41 -14.02 8.53 -10.56
C LYS A 41 -13.45 9.56 -11.53
N ASN A 42 -13.06 10.74 -11.03
CA ASN A 42 -12.58 11.86 -11.83
C ASN A 42 -11.05 11.92 -11.94
N THR A 43 -10.31 10.99 -11.31
CA THR A 43 -8.85 10.90 -11.46
C THR A 43 -8.52 10.41 -12.86
N SER A 44 -7.74 11.20 -13.60
CA SER A 44 -7.35 10.86 -14.97
C SER A 44 -6.31 9.74 -15.01
N GLU A 45 -6.27 9.00 -16.11
CA GLU A 45 -5.22 7.96 -16.34
C GLU A 45 -3.81 8.58 -16.29
N GLN A 46 -3.66 9.81 -16.75
CA GLN A 46 -2.39 10.53 -16.67
C GLN A 46 -1.96 10.79 -15.22
N GLU A 47 -2.87 11.26 -14.36
CA GLU A 47 -2.61 11.50 -12.94
C GLU A 47 -2.24 10.20 -12.21
N ILE A 48 -2.90 9.09 -12.56
CA ILE A 48 -2.59 7.75 -12.06
C ILE A 48 -1.19 7.31 -12.51
N LYS A 49 -0.86 7.52 -13.80
CA LYS A 49 0.46 7.17 -14.36
C LYS A 49 1.58 7.96 -13.70
N GLU A 50 1.40 9.26 -13.53
CA GLU A 50 2.36 10.12 -12.83
C GLU A 50 2.55 9.67 -11.37
N PHE A 51 1.45 9.33 -10.68
CA PHE A 51 1.50 8.88 -9.31
C PHE A 51 2.30 7.58 -9.13
N TYR A 52 1.95 6.49 -9.86
CA TYR A 52 2.69 5.25 -9.69
C TYR A 52 4.12 5.33 -10.21
N THR A 53 4.37 6.17 -11.24
CA THR A 53 5.73 6.41 -11.72
C THR A 53 6.59 7.11 -10.67
N ALA A 54 6.03 8.05 -9.93
CA ALA A 54 6.72 8.71 -8.81
C ALA A 54 6.98 7.76 -7.62
N GLU A 55 6.11 6.74 -7.44
CA GLU A 55 6.18 5.85 -6.28
C GLU A 55 7.06 4.61 -6.48
N ILE A 56 6.99 4.01 -7.70
CA ILE A 56 7.61 2.72 -8.04
C ILE A 56 8.23 2.71 -9.45
N GLY A 57 8.45 3.90 -10.05
CA GLY A 57 8.91 4.03 -11.43
C GLY A 57 10.29 3.44 -11.71
N ASP A 58 11.15 3.30 -10.70
CA ASP A 58 12.46 2.65 -10.84
C ASP A 58 12.38 1.21 -11.34
N CYS A 59 11.25 0.54 -11.10
CA CYS A 59 11.02 -0.81 -11.62
C CYS A 59 10.70 -0.84 -13.12
N ILE A 60 10.21 0.26 -13.70
CA ILE A 60 9.79 0.33 -15.12
C ILE A 60 10.95 0.00 -16.07
N LYS A 61 12.18 0.38 -15.73
CA LYS A 61 13.38 0.03 -16.52
C LYS A 61 13.57 -1.48 -16.72
N HIS A 62 13.05 -2.29 -15.79
CA HIS A 62 13.13 -3.75 -15.86
C HIS A 62 12.03 -4.40 -16.69
N LEU A 63 11.06 -3.62 -17.21
CA LEU A 63 10.05 -4.08 -18.16
C LEU A 63 10.57 -4.24 -19.60
N LYS A 64 11.89 -4.06 -19.81
CA LYS A 64 12.56 -4.25 -21.11
C LYS A 64 11.93 -3.46 -22.26
N GLY A 65 11.56 -2.21 -22.00
CA GLY A 65 10.97 -1.29 -22.98
C GLY A 65 9.46 -1.43 -23.18
N LYS A 66 8.78 -2.28 -22.42
CA LYS A 66 7.32 -2.37 -22.41
C LYS A 66 6.71 -1.27 -21.55
N GLU A 67 5.62 -0.68 -22.04
CA GLU A 67 4.87 0.29 -21.25
C GLU A 67 3.90 -0.41 -20.31
N PRO A 68 3.84 0.00 -19.03
CA PRO A 68 2.83 -0.52 -18.12
C PRO A 68 1.44 0.01 -18.49
N ILE A 69 0.47 -0.90 -18.62
CA ILE A 69 -0.96 -0.61 -18.79
C ILE A 69 -1.54 -0.08 -17.49
N ALA A 70 -1.12 -0.69 -16.38
CA ALA A 70 -1.50 -0.29 -15.02
C ALA A 70 -0.45 -0.78 -14.01
N ALA A 71 -0.43 -0.14 -12.83
CA ALA A 71 0.50 -0.53 -11.76
C ALA A 71 -0.19 -0.50 -10.39
N SER A 72 0.30 -1.33 -9.47
CA SER A 72 -0.11 -1.37 -8.06
C SER A 72 1.02 -1.93 -7.21
N CYS A 73 0.73 -2.23 -5.94
CA CYS A 73 1.61 -3.00 -5.08
C CYS A 73 0.83 -4.17 -4.47
N LEU A 74 1.52 -5.28 -4.17
CA LEU A 74 0.94 -6.33 -3.33
C LEU A 74 0.59 -5.75 -1.97
N PHE A 75 -0.59 -6.12 -1.48
CA PHE A 75 -0.97 -5.77 -0.13
C PHE A 75 -0.28 -6.73 0.85
N HIS A 76 0.53 -6.18 1.74
CA HIS A 76 1.11 -6.92 2.84
C HIS A 76 0.80 -6.20 4.15
N ALA A 77 -0.19 -6.70 4.89
CA ALA A 77 -0.39 -6.30 6.27
C ALA A 77 0.22 -7.38 7.15
N PRO A 78 1.32 -7.10 7.84
CA PRO A 78 1.85 -8.05 8.81
C PRO A 78 0.78 -8.34 9.87
N ASP A 79 0.51 -9.62 10.12
CA ASP A 79 -0.41 -10.05 11.17
C ASP A 79 0.09 -9.56 12.54
N THR A 80 -0.84 -9.33 13.47
CA THR A 80 -0.52 -8.92 14.85
C THR A 80 0.51 -9.86 15.51
N LYS A 81 0.42 -11.17 15.21
CA LYS A 81 1.39 -12.16 15.68
C LYS A 81 2.77 -11.95 15.07
N GLU A 82 2.85 -11.62 13.79
CA GLU A 82 4.09 -11.32 13.08
C GLU A 82 4.71 -10.02 13.62
N HIS A 83 3.93 -8.97 13.84
CA HIS A 83 4.39 -7.74 14.50
C HIS A 83 4.93 -7.99 15.91
N MET A 84 4.23 -8.78 16.72
CA MET A 84 4.70 -9.13 18.07
C MET A 84 5.98 -9.97 18.02
N LYS A 85 6.05 -10.97 17.12
CA LYS A 85 7.24 -11.82 16.93
C LYS A 85 8.44 -10.99 16.48
N ASN A 86 8.27 -10.12 15.48
CA ASN A 86 9.32 -9.24 14.97
C ASN A 86 9.73 -8.19 16.02
N GLY A 87 8.78 -7.62 16.75
CA GLY A 87 9.04 -6.71 17.86
C GLY A 87 9.85 -7.36 18.97
N ALA A 88 9.46 -8.56 19.42
CA ALA A 88 10.17 -9.31 20.45
C ALA A 88 11.60 -9.71 19.98
N LYS A 89 11.73 -10.14 18.71
CA LYS A 89 13.04 -10.48 18.11
C LYS A 89 13.94 -9.25 18.04
N ASN A 90 13.44 -8.12 17.57
CA ASN A 90 14.18 -6.87 17.46
C ASN A 90 14.60 -6.34 18.84
N TYR A 91 13.72 -6.46 19.85
CA TYR A 91 14.02 -6.11 21.24
C TYR A 91 15.12 -7.00 21.82
N LEU A 92 15.03 -8.32 21.61
CA LEU A 92 16.06 -9.26 22.07
C LEU A 92 17.43 -8.95 21.45
N TYR A 93 17.49 -8.71 20.15
CA TYR A 93 18.73 -8.33 19.48
C TYR A 93 19.27 -6.98 19.96
N SER A 94 18.40 -6.03 20.27
CA SER A 94 18.80 -4.74 20.86
C SER A 94 19.39 -4.94 22.26
N LEU A 95 18.85 -5.85 23.08
CA LEU A 95 19.40 -6.19 24.38
C LEU A 95 20.78 -6.84 24.27
N LEU A 96 20.99 -7.74 23.28
CA LEU A 96 22.28 -8.40 23.05
C LEU A 96 23.39 -7.40 22.71
N THR A 97 23.04 -6.25 22.14
CA THR A 97 23.97 -5.15 21.83
C THR A 97 24.01 -4.08 22.92
N LEU A 98 23.48 -4.37 24.13
CA LEU A 98 23.35 -3.40 25.24
C LEU A 98 22.63 -2.10 24.82
N GLY A 99 21.71 -2.19 23.87
CA GLY A 99 20.95 -1.04 23.38
C GLY A 99 21.71 -0.10 22.43
N THR A 100 22.96 -0.40 22.10
CA THR A 100 23.78 0.43 21.19
C THR A 100 23.33 0.32 19.74
N VAL A 101 22.70 -0.82 19.37
CA VAL A 101 22.15 -1.05 18.02
C VAL A 101 20.65 -1.28 18.13
N LYS A 102 19.86 -0.46 17.41
CA LYS A 102 18.41 -0.63 17.29
C LYS A 102 18.10 -1.47 16.06
N PHE A 103 17.53 -2.64 16.27
CA PHE A 103 17.07 -3.51 15.18
C PHE A 103 15.64 -3.13 14.80
N ARG A 104 15.36 -3.04 13.52
CA ARG A 104 14.05 -2.74 12.97
C ARG A 104 13.76 -3.65 11.78
N THR A 105 12.58 -4.24 11.75
CA THR A 105 12.11 -4.94 10.55
C THR A 105 11.70 -3.90 9.51
N VAL A 106 12.31 -3.97 8.34
CA VAL A 106 11.97 -3.10 7.20
C VAL A 106 11.02 -3.89 6.30
N TYR A 107 9.85 -3.33 6.05
CA TYR A 107 8.92 -3.84 5.06
C TYR A 107 9.14 -3.08 3.76
N VAL A 108 9.31 -3.81 2.67
CA VAL A 108 9.59 -3.25 1.35
C VAL A 108 8.36 -3.43 0.47
N ALA A 109 8.14 -2.48 -0.43
CA ALA A 109 7.07 -2.59 -1.41
C ALA A 109 7.32 -3.78 -2.35
N THR A 110 6.24 -4.40 -2.81
CA THR A 110 6.28 -5.40 -3.89
C THR A 110 5.48 -4.85 -5.06
N PRO A 111 6.13 -4.09 -5.96
CA PRO A 111 5.49 -3.48 -7.12
C PRO A 111 4.91 -4.51 -8.09
N LEU A 112 3.74 -4.17 -8.65
CA LEU A 112 3.05 -4.90 -9.69
C LEU A 112 2.89 -4.02 -10.91
N PHE A 113 3.21 -4.54 -12.08
CA PHE A 113 2.94 -3.88 -13.35
C PHE A 113 2.23 -4.84 -14.29
N LEU A 114 1.07 -4.44 -14.77
CA LEU A 114 0.38 -5.10 -15.86
C LEU A 114 0.93 -4.52 -17.17
N ALA A 115 1.44 -5.36 -18.05
CA ALA A 115 1.95 -5.01 -19.36
C ALA A 115 1.35 -5.94 -20.44
N GLU A 116 1.70 -5.73 -21.69
CA GLU A 116 1.17 -6.51 -22.83
C GLU A 116 1.48 -8.01 -22.76
N ASP A 117 2.58 -8.39 -22.08
CA ASP A 117 3.03 -9.78 -21.95
C ASP A 117 2.59 -10.45 -20.64
N GLY A 118 1.90 -9.72 -19.75
CA GLY A 118 1.40 -10.28 -18.51
C GLY A 118 1.59 -9.40 -17.29
N LEU A 119 1.61 -10.03 -16.13
CA LEU A 119 1.78 -9.40 -14.83
C LEU A 119 3.22 -9.57 -14.34
N HIS A 120 3.91 -8.45 -14.18
CA HIS A 120 5.25 -8.38 -13.60
C HIS A 120 5.16 -8.09 -12.12
N VAL A 121 5.87 -8.87 -11.32
CA VAL A 121 5.99 -8.73 -9.86
C VAL A 121 7.45 -8.52 -9.50
N PHE A 122 7.75 -7.44 -8.80
CA PHE A 122 9.10 -7.10 -8.38
C PHE A 122 9.26 -7.25 -6.87
N GLU A 123 10.21 -8.06 -6.44
CA GLU A 123 10.66 -8.08 -5.06
C GLU A 123 11.83 -7.12 -4.93
N LEU A 124 11.73 -6.19 -3.98
CA LEU A 124 12.75 -5.19 -3.73
C LEU A 124 13.56 -5.56 -2.48
N ASP A 125 14.82 -5.20 -2.48
CA ASP A 125 15.66 -5.27 -1.29
C ASP A 125 15.43 -4.09 -0.33
N LYS A 126 16.17 -4.05 0.78
CA LYS A 126 16.11 -2.96 1.79
C LYS A 126 16.54 -1.58 1.27
N TYR A 127 17.16 -1.51 0.10
CA TYR A 127 17.59 -0.27 -0.57
C TYR A 127 16.62 0.15 -1.68
N ASN A 128 15.49 -0.57 -1.84
CA ASN A 128 14.51 -0.46 -2.93
C ASN A 128 15.08 -0.82 -4.32
N GLU A 129 16.14 -1.62 -4.37
CA GLU A 129 16.65 -2.18 -5.61
C GLU A 129 15.92 -3.49 -5.94
N VAL A 130 15.77 -3.81 -7.23
CA VAL A 130 15.09 -5.02 -7.66
C VAL A 130 15.98 -6.23 -7.37
N GLU A 131 15.56 -7.08 -6.45
CA GLU A 131 16.22 -8.34 -6.08
C GLU A 131 15.71 -9.49 -6.96
N ASN A 132 14.38 -9.59 -7.14
CA ASN A 132 13.76 -10.60 -7.96
C ASN A 132 12.69 -9.99 -8.86
N HIS A 133 12.52 -10.57 -10.06
CA HIS A 133 11.50 -10.21 -11.01
C HIS A 133 10.81 -11.47 -11.54
N TYR A 134 9.50 -11.55 -11.33
CA TYR A 134 8.64 -12.64 -11.78
C TYR A 134 7.70 -12.12 -12.87
N LEU A 135 7.56 -12.89 -13.94
CA LEU A 135 6.57 -12.65 -14.99
C LEU A 135 5.54 -13.79 -14.96
N PHE A 136 4.29 -13.43 -14.78
CA PHE A 136 3.15 -14.28 -15.01
C PHE A 136 2.58 -13.92 -16.39
N ASP A 137 2.89 -14.74 -17.36
CA ASP A 137 2.46 -14.56 -18.77
C ASP A 137 0.94 -14.61 -18.93
N ASN A 138 0.48 -14.24 -20.11
CA ASN A 138 -0.95 -14.17 -20.43
C ASN A 138 -1.64 -15.54 -20.33
N ASP A 139 -0.96 -16.64 -20.62
CA ASP A 139 -1.52 -17.99 -20.55
C ASP A 139 -1.78 -18.38 -19.07
N ARG A 140 -0.86 -18.06 -18.17
CA ARG A 140 -1.04 -18.27 -16.74
C ARG A 140 -2.16 -17.40 -16.18
N LEU A 141 -2.25 -16.14 -16.61
CA LEU A 141 -3.29 -15.22 -16.17
C LEU A 141 -4.68 -15.62 -16.70
N ALA A 142 -4.76 -16.16 -17.92
CA ALA A 142 -6.02 -16.71 -18.46
C ALA A 142 -6.56 -17.89 -17.64
N ASN A 143 -5.69 -18.62 -16.96
CA ASN A 143 -6.04 -19.74 -16.07
C ASN A 143 -6.06 -19.37 -14.58
N ALA A 144 -5.77 -18.12 -14.22
CA ALA A 144 -5.78 -17.63 -12.86
C ALA A 144 -7.21 -17.39 -12.35
N LYS A 145 -7.34 -17.27 -11.02
CA LYS A 145 -8.62 -16.97 -10.36
C LYS A 145 -8.42 -15.82 -9.37
N ILE A 146 -9.41 -14.95 -9.29
CA ILE A 146 -9.44 -13.87 -8.31
C ILE A 146 -10.67 -14.04 -7.41
N CYS A 147 -10.46 -14.04 -6.10
CA CYS A 147 -11.53 -14.20 -5.11
C CYS A 147 -11.48 -13.07 -4.09
N PRO A 148 -12.64 -12.54 -3.66
CA PRO A 148 -12.70 -11.62 -2.54
C PRO A 148 -12.12 -12.25 -1.29
N LYS A 149 -11.37 -11.46 -0.51
CA LYS A 149 -10.78 -11.86 0.77
C LYS A 149 -11.31 -10.98 1.88
N ASP A 150 -11.78 -11.56 2.97
CA ASP A 150 -12.04 -10.78 4.17
C ASP A 150 -10.72 -10.51 4.90
N ASN A 151 -10.33 -9.23 4.98
CA ASN A 151 -9.10 -8.80 5.64
C ASN A 151 -9.41 -7.68 6.64
N GLN A 152 -9.79 -8.07 7.85
CA GLN A 152 -10.11 -7.12 8.92
C GLN A 152 -8.90 -6.26 9.33
N ALA A 153 -7.69 -6.83 9.30
CA ALA A 153 -6.47 -6.08 9.61
C ALA A 153 -6.22 -5.01 8.54
N GLY A 154 -6.40 -5.34 7.27
CA GLY A 154 -6.31 -4.41 6.17
C GLY A 154 -7.35 -3.30 6.26
N ARG A 155 -8.62 -3.60 6.58
CA ARG A 155 -9.67 -2.58 6.76
C ARG A 155 -9.36 -1.61 7.90
N LYS A 156 -8.75 -2.07 9.00
CA LYS A 156 -8.29 -1.18 10.07
C LYS A 156 -7.21 -0.20 9.62
N GLN A 157 -6.39 -0.59 8.64
CA GLN A 157 -5.30 0.25 8.12
C GLN A 157 -5.75 1.17 6.98
N LEU A 158 -6.55 0.67 6.05
CA LEU A 158 -6.95 1.38 4.83
C LEU A 158 -8.35 2.00 4.91
N GLY A 159 -9.15 1.58 5.89
CA GLY A 159 -10.54 2.00 6.07
C GLY A 159 -11.55 1.00 5.52
N GLU A 160 -12.81 1.16 5.94
CA GLU A 160 -13.92 0.24 5.64
C GLU A 160 -14.25 0.12 4.13
N ASN A 161 -13.84 1.11 3.33
CA ASN A 161 -14.11 1.12 1.88
C ASN A 161 -13.05 0.36 1.06
N ALA A 162 -11.97 -0.12 1.69
CA ALA A 162 -10.97 -0.93 1.02
C ALA A 162 -11.48 -2.37 0.85
N ALA A 163 -11.39 -2.90 -0.37
CA ALA A 163 -11.67 -4.29 -0.67
C ALA A 163 -10.36 -5.04 -0.95
N PHE A 164 -10.34 -6.31 -0.57
CA PHE A 164 -9.17 -7.17 -0.68
C PHE A 164 -9.49 -8.39 -1.51
N PHE A 165 -8.50 -8.90 -2.23
CA PHE A 165 -8.64 -10.02 -3.13
C PHE A 165 -7.42 -10.92 -3.04
N THR A 166 -7.62 -12.22 -3.25
CA THR A 166 -6.54 -13.17 -3.50
C THR A 166 -6.56 -13.52 -4.98
N LEU A 167 -5.46 -13.25 -5.68
CA LEU A 167 -5.21 -13.67 -7.04
C LEU A 167 -4.38 -14.96 -7.00
N SER A 168 -4.97 -16.06 -7.43
CA SER A 168 -4.36 -17.40 -7.46
C SER A 168 -3.93 -17.73 -8.88
N ILE A 169 -2.63 -17.83 -9.13
CA ILE A 169 -2.02 -18.03 -10.45
C ILE A 169 -1.39 -19.42 -10.50
N PRO A 170 -1.73 -20.27 -11.47
CA PRO A 170 -1.07 -21.56 -11.66
C PRO A 170 0.42 -21.41 -11.95
N SER A 171 1.26 -22.22 -11.34
CA SER A 171 2.69 -22.31 -11.61
C SER A 171 3.13 -23.77 -11.66
N GLU A 172 4.32 -24.04 -12.17
CA GLU A 172 4.88 -25.40 -12.28
C GLU A 172 5.01 -26.10 -10.91
N SER A 173 5.23 -25.33 -9.84
CA SER A 173 5.37 -25.82 -8.47
C SER A 173 4.07 -25.79 -7.66
N GLY A 174 2.91 -25.51 -8.31
CA GLY A 174 1.60 -25.39 -7.63
C GLY A 174 0.89 -24.08 -7.97
N THR A 175 0.20 -23.49 -7.00
CA THR A 175 -0.50 -22.21 -7.17
C THR A 175 0.21 -21.11 -6.40
N ARG A 176 0.48 -19.98 -7.03
CA ARG A 176 1.00 -18.78 -6.37
C ARG A 176 -0.16 -17.85 -6.01
N GLU A 177 -0.23 -17.45 -4.77
CA GLU A 177 -1.27 -16.53 -4.28
C GLU A 177 -0.68 -15.14 -4.07
N LEU A 178 -1.33 -14.13 -4.63
CA LEU A 178 -0.98 -12.74 -4.52
C LEU A 178 -2.13 -11.99 -3.84
N GLU A 179 -1.84 -11.22 -2.80
CA GLU A 179 -2.84 -10.38 -2.14
C GLU A 179 -2.91 -9.00 -2.80
N LEU A 180 -4.11 -8.65 -3.27
CA LEU A 180 -4.41 -7.38 -3.91
C LEU A 180 -5.41 -6.59 -3.06
N CYS A 181 -5.38 -5.27 -3.19
CA CYS A 181 -6.40 -4.41 -2.61
C CYS A 181 -6.78 -3.25 -3.55
N THR A 182 -7.90 -2.59 -3.24
CA THR A 182 -8.39 -1.43 -4.00
C THR A 182 -7.58 -0.15 -3.80
N GLU A 183 -6.50 -0.23 -3.03
CA GLU A 183 -5.61 0.89 -2.74
C GLU A 183 -4.21 0.59 -3.27
N PHE A 184 -3.51 1.59 -3.79
CA PHE A 184 -2.07 1.49 -4.02
C PHE A 184 -1.36 1.59 -2.66
N TYR A 185 -0.86 0.47 -2.18
CA TYR A 185 -0.29 0.35 -0.84
C TYR A 185 1.15 -0.12 -0.89
N PRO A 186 2.13 0.80 -0.94
CA PRO A 186 3.53 0.40 -1.06
C PRO A 186 4.05 -0.25 0.23
N THR A 187 3.92 0.44 1.36
CA THR A 187 4.19 -0.07 2.72
C THR A 187 3.31 0.68 3.71
N GLN A 188 3.09 0.09 4.89
CA GLN A 188 2.33 0.75 5.95
C GLN A 188 2.91 2.13 6.31
N GLU A 189 4.22 2.21 6.48
CA GLU A 189 4.90 3.44 6.89
C GLU A 189 4.73 4.54 5.83
N LYS A 190 4.96 4.21 4.57
CA LYS A 190 4.85 5.16 3.46
C LYS A 190 3.41 5.61 3.25
N TYR A 191 2.44 4.68 3.29
CA TYR A 191 1.02 4.98 3.13
C TYR A 191 0.47 5.86 4.25
N MET A 192 0.88 5.63 5.50
CA MET A 192 0.46 6.45 6.64
C MET A 192 0.93 7.90 6.54
N LEU A 193 2.05 8.16 5.87
CA LEU A 193 2.58 9.51 5.62
C LEU A 193 1.90 10.23 4.45
N TYR A 194 1.07 9.54 3.66
CA TYR A 194 0.36 10.19 2.57
C TYR A 194 -0.65 11.22 3.09
N PRO A 195 -0.62 12.46 2.59
CA PRO A 195 -1.69 13.41 2.81
C PRO A 195 -2.98 12.91 2.18
N PHE A 196 -4.12 13.43 2.61
CA PHE A 196 -5.43 12.96 2.19
C PHE A 196 -5.59 12.88 0.66
N ASN A 197 -5.23 13.93 -0.07
CA ASN A 197 -5.30 13.94 -1.54
C ASN A 197 -4.47 12.81 -2.18
N LYS A 198 -3.30 12.51 -1.62
CA LYS A 198 -2.44 11.43 -2.11
C LYS A 198 -3.06 10.05 -1.84
N LYS A 199 -3.77 9.88 -0.72
CA LYS A 199 -4.56 8.67 -0.43
C LYS A 199 -5.70 8.47 -1.42
N LEU A 200 -6.35 9.57 -1.86
CA LEU A 200 -7.38 9.49 -2.89
C LEU A 200 -6.82 9.00 -4.24
N ILE A 201 -5.66 9.51 -4.65
CA ILE A 201 -4.99 9.04 -5.87
C ILE A 201 -4.54 7.59 -5.71
N ALA A 202 -4.03 7.20 -4.54
CA ALA A 202 -3.67 5.81 -4.25
C ALA A 202 -4.88 4.87 -4.38
N ALA A 203 -6.06 5.27 -3.88
CA ALA A 203 -7.30 4.54 -4.06
C ALA A 203 -7.73 4.45 -5.53
N ALA A 204 -7.59 5.55 -6.29
CA ALA A 204 -7.87 5.54 -7.71
C ALA A 204 -6.92 4.59 -8.47
N THR A 205 -5.62 4.60 -8.12
CA THR A 205 -4.59 3.77 -8.74
C THR A 205 -4.82 2.28 -8.50
N GLY A 206 -5.10 1.86 -7.26
CA GLY A 206 -5.37 0.44 -6.97
C GLY A 206 -6.63 -0.07 -7.66
N ARG A 207 -7.70 0.73 -7.71
CA ARG A 207 -8.94 0.39 -8.43
C ARG A 207 -8.74 0.37 -9.94
N HIS A 208 -7.97 1.31 -10.48
CA HIS A 208 -7.61 1.32 -11.90
C HIS A 208 -6.86 0.05 -12.30
N PHE A 209 -5.88 -0.38 -11.48
CA PHE A 209 -5.15 -1.62 -11.70
C PHE A 209 -6.09 -2.84 -11.77
N LEU A 210 -6.98 -3.01 -10.78
CA LEU A 210 -7.94 -4.12 -10.76
C LEU A 210 -8.91 -4.08 -11.94
N LYS A 211 -9.34 -2.88 -12.35
CA LYS A 211 -10.19 -2.68 -13.54
C LYS A 211 -9.45 -3.10 -14.81
N LYS A 212 -8.21 -2.63 -15.02
CA LYS A 212 -7.40 -2.98 -16.18
C LYS A 212 -7.06 -4.48 -16.23
N LEU A 213 -6.79 -5.08 -15.07
CA LEU A 213 -6.60 -6.53 -14.97
C LEU A 213 -7.84 -7.30 -15.44
N GLY A 214 -9.05 -6.89 -15.04
CA GLY A 214 -10.30 -7.49 -15.48
C GLY A 214 -10.66 -7.15 -16.95
N GLU A 215 -10.22 -6.02 -17.50
CA GLU A 215 -10.38 -5.68 -18.92
C GLU A 215 -9.49 -6.56 -19.80
N CYS A 216 -8.25 -6.83 -19.39
CA CYS A 216 -7.33 -7.72 -20.09
C CYS A 216 -7.71 -9.20 -19.93
N PHE A 217 -8.21 -9.61 -18.76
CA PHE A 217 -8.51 -10.98 -18.41
C PHE A 217 -9.92 -11.08 -17.80
N SER A 218 -10.91 -11.48 -18.56
CA SER A 218 -12.32 -11.51 -18.12
C SER A 218 -12.59 -12.42 -16.92
N ASN A 219 -11.77 -13.49 -16.72
CA ASN A 219 -11.78 -14.37 -15.55
C ASN A 219 -11.26 -13.69 -14.27
N LEU A 220 -10.60 -12.54 -14.39
CA LEU A 220 -10.06 -11.75 -13.27
C LEU A 220 -10.87 -10.47 -12.99
N GLN A 221 -12.07 -10.38 -13.55
CA GLN A 221 -12.95 -9.25 -13.31
C GLN A 221 -13.49 -9.27 -11.88
N VAL A 222 -13.36 -8.15 -11.17
CA VAL A 222 -13.87 -7.97 -9.81
C VAL A 222 -14.87 -6.81 -9.73
N ARG A 223 -15.79 -6.91 -8.78
CA ARG A 223 -16.74 -5.82 -8.45
C ARG A 223 -16.40 -5.28 -7.07
N PHE A 224 -16.30 -3.95 -6.94
CA PHE A 224 -16.02 -3.25 -5.68
C PHE A 224 -16.71 -1.88 -5.61
#